data_ff7db2e1c54bf6eea799355b4bb3aa05
#
_entry.id   ff7db2e1c54bf6eea799355b4bb3aa05
#
_cell.length_a   1.000
_cell.length_b   1.000
_cell.length_c   1.000
_cell.angle_alpha   90.00
_cell.angle_beta   90.00
_cell.angle_gamma   90.00
#
_symmetry.space_group_name_H-M   'P 1'
#
loop_
_entity.id
_entity.type
_entity.pdbx_description
1 polymer ?
#
loop_
_entity_poly.entity_id
_entity_poly.type
_entity_poly.pdbx_seq_one_letter_code
_entity_poly.pdbx_strand_id
1 'polypeptide(L)'
;DDLDIQELIQFFLEDQGYEVITASDGIDGIAVFLKEQIDLILLDILLPKMDGYAVCELIRKESEVPIIMISALGREEDQIKGFEMQIDDYIPKPISLPIMIKKIEAVLRRYEGVDITKDHELKYREIILIVGNYQVKIGKKLIDLTQKEYEILKELIENQGCVITRESFLNRLWKYEFEGEE
;
A
#
# COMPACT_ATOMS: atom_id res chain seq x y z
N ASP A 1 6.17 11.43 -15.67
CA ASP A 1 5.67 12.21 -16.81
C ASP A 1 5.46 13.68 -16.45
N ASP A 2 5.02 13.98 -15.25
CA ASP A 2 4.86 15.34 -14.73
C ASP A 2 6.01 15.64 -13.75
N LEU A 3 6.94 16.49 -14.18
CA LEU A 3 8.14 16.84 -13.42
C LEU A 3 7.78 17.51 -12.08
N ASP A 4 6.73 18.34 -12.06
CA ASP A 4 6.28 19.03 -10.84
C ASP A 4 5.75 18.04 -9.80
N ILE A 5 5.02 17.00 -10.25
CA ILE A 5 4.55 15.93 -9.38
C ILE A 5 5.71 15.06 -8.91
N GLN A 6 6.67 14.77 -9.77
CA GLN A 6 7.86 13.99 -9.42
C GLN A 6 8.71 14.71 -8.36
N GLU A 7 8.98 15.99 -8.52
CA GLU A 7 9.71 16.81 -7.55
C GLU A 7 8.97 16.89 -6.21
N LEU A 8 7.65 17.03 -6.24
CA LEU A 8 6.82 17.05 -5.03
C LEU A 8 6.89 15.74 -4.28
N ILE A 9 6.77 14.61 -4.98
CA ILE A 9 6.88 13.25 -4.39
C ILE A 9 8.27 13.05 -3.81
N GLN A 10 9.33 13.40 -4.55
CA GLN A 10 10.70 13.29 -4.09
C GLN A 10 10.90 14.07 -2.80
N PHE A 11 10.57 15.36 -2.79
CA PHE A 11 10.70 16.22 -1.61
C PHE A 11 9.99 15.62 -0.39
N PHE A 12 8.76 15.13 -0.59
CA PHE A 12 7.95 14.59 0.49
C PHE A 12 8.50 13.27 1.04
N LEU A 13 9.04 12.41 0.19
CA LEU A 13 9.66 11.15 0.60
C LEU A 13 11.01 11.38 1.31
N GLU A 14 11.82 12.32 0.84
CA GLU A 14 13.08 12.69 1.47
C GLU A 14 12.85 13.29 2.87
N ASP A 15 11.78 14.08 3.05
CA ASP A 15 11.36 14.60 4.37
C ASP A 15 10.98 13.48 5.36
N GLN A 16 10.49 12.35 4.85
CA GLN A 16 10.22 11.15 5.64
C GLN A 16 11.45 10.25 5.86
N GLY A 17 12.63 10.66 5.38
CA GLY A 17 13.89 9.97 5.58
C GLY A 17 14.23 8.90 4.55
N TYR A 18 13.51 8.83 3.43
CA TYR A 18 13.84 7.94 2.32
C TYR A 18 14.93 8.57 1.42
N GLU A 19 15.80 7.73 0.90
CA GLU A 19 16.68 8.11 -0.22
C GLU A 19 15.91 7.90 -1.53
N VAL A 20 15.79 8.95 -2.35
CA VAL A 20 14.95 8.91 -3.54
C VAL A 20 15.79 9.10 -4.80
N ILE A 21 15.69 8.16 -5.71
CA ILE A 21 16.31 8.23 -7.03
C ILE A 21 15.19 8.35 -8.07
N THR A 22 15.26 9.37 -8.90
CA THR A 22 14.24 9.63 -9.93
C THR A 22 14.73 9.22 -11.31
N ALA A 23 13.79 8.77 -12.14
CA ALA A 23 14.01 8.45 -13.53
C ALA A 23 13.00 9.20 -14.43
N SER A 24 13.45 9.66 -15.58
CA SER A 24 12.63 10.50 -16.48
C SER A 24 11.71 9.70 -17.39
N ASP A 25 12.03 8.44 -17.65
CA ASP A 25 11.26 7.51 -18.48
C ASP A 25 11.56 6.05 -18.12
N GLY A 26 10.83 5.12 -18.75
CA GLY A 26 10.99 3.69 -18.45
C GLY A 26 12.38 3.13 -18.77
N ILE A 27 13.06 3.64 -19.78
CA ILE A 27 14.43 3.20 -20.15
C ILE A 27 15.43 3.66 -19.10
N ASP A 28 15.32 4.91 -18.68
CA ASP A 28 16.14 5.50 -17.62
C ASP A 28 15.90 4.76 -16.29
N GLY A 29 14.63 4.47 -15.97
CA GLY A 29 14.26 3.69 -14.79
C GLY A 29 14.92 2.31 -14.73
N ILE A 30 14.95 1.58 -15.84
CA ILE A 30 15.65 0.30 -15.93
C ILE A 30 17.17 0.50 -15.77
N ALA A 31 17.74 1.54 -16.37
CA ALA A 31 19.17 1.82 -16.24
C ALA A 31 19.58 2.16 -14.81
N VAL A 32 18.74 2.86 -14.06
CA VAL A 32 18.90 3.13 -12.62
C VAL A 32 18.79 1.82 -11.84
N PHE A 33 17.73 1.04 -12.06
CA PHE A 33 17.50 -0.23 -11.37
C PHE A 33 18.68 -1.21 -11.49
N LEU A 34 19.33 -1.26 -12.66
CA LEU A 34 20.49 -2.15 -12.89
C LEU A 34 21.79 -1.69 -12.21
N LYS A 35 21.86 -0.43 -11.76
CA LYS A 35 23.07 0.16 -11.16
C LYS A 35 22.99 0.34 -9.67
N GLU A 36 21.80 0.64 -9.18
CA GLU A 36 21.56 1.03 -7.78
C GLU A 36 20.85 -0.08 -7.02
N GLN A 37 21.02 -0.11 -5.70
CA GLN A 37 20.23 -0.96 -4.84
C GLN A 37 18.90 -0.26 -4.55
N ILE A 38 17.82 -0.86 -4.98
CA ILE A 38 16.47 -0.30 -4.85
C ILE A 38 15.64 -1.20 -3.95
N ASP A 39 15.08 -0.61 -2.89
CA ASP A 39 14.21 -1.32 -1.94
C ASP A 39 12.74 -1.30 -2.35
N LEU A 40 12.30 -0.29 -3.13
CA LEU A 40 10.93 -0.16 -3.63
C LEU A 40 10.90 0.74 -4.87
N ILE A 41 10.03 0.43 -5.80
CA ILE A 41 9.82 1.20 -7.02
C ILE A 41 8.41 1.78 -7.04
N LEU A 42 8.31 3.11 -7.22
CA LEU A 42 7.07 3.78 -7.61
C LEU A 42 7.07 3.95 -9.12
N LEU A 43 6.12 3.34 -9.80
CA LEU A 43 6.11 3.23 -11.25
C LEU A 43 4.81 3.77 -11.85
N ASP A 44 4.89 4.83 -12.62
CA ASP A 44 3.74 5.31 -13.39
C ASP A 44 3.46 4.35 -14.55
N ILE A 45 2.19 4.07 -14.80
CA ILE A 45 1.77 3.28 -15.98
C ILE A 45 2.04 4.04 -17.25
N LEU A 46 1.73 5.34 -17.27
CA LEU A 46 1.81 6.18 -18.45
C LEU A 46 3.18 6.87 -18.52
N LEU A 47 4.20 6.13 -18.92
CA LEU A 47 5.54 6.68 -19.15
C LEU A 47 5.82 6.88 -20.63
N PRO A 48 6.63 7.90 -21.00
CA PRO A 48 7.13 8.04 -22.35
C PRO A 48 8.12 6.91 -22.70
N LYS A 49 8.26 6.63 -23.99
CA LYS A 49 9.15 5.63 -24.59
C LYS A 49 8.83 4.17 -24.27
N MET A 50 8.56 3.85 -23.01
CA MET A 50 8.23 2.50 -22.56
C MET A 50 7.20 2.60 -21.42
N ASP A 51 6.05 1.96 -21.58
CA ASP A 51 5.01 1.99 -20.55
C ASP A 51 5.42 1.26 -19.25
N GLY A 52 4.77 1.61 -18.14
CA GLY A 52 5.13 1.05 -16.85
C GLY A 52 4.95 -0.46 -16.74
N TYR A 53 4.04 -1.05 -17.50
CA TYR A 53 3.88 -2.51 -17.53
C TYR A 53 5.08 -3.20 -18.17
N ALA A 54 5.60 -2.67 -19.28
CA ALA A 54 6.79 -3.19 -19.92
C ALA A 54 8.02 -3.07 -19.01
N VAL A 55 8.15 -1.96 -18.28
CA VAL A 55 9.19 -1.78 -17.25
C VAL A 55 9.07 -2.83 -16.16
N CYS A 56 7.86 -3.02 -15.61
CA CYS A 56 7.58 -4.02 -14.58
C CYS A 56 7.95 -5.43 -15.05
N GLU A 57 7.56 -5.82 -16.27
CA GLU A 57 7.89 -7.14 -16.84
C GLU A 57 9.40 -7.39 -16.93
N LEU A 58 10.16 -6.36 -17.33
CA LEU A 58 11.62 -6.47 -17.41
C LEU A 58 12.25 -6.61 -16.02
N ILE A 59 11.80 -5.82 -15.04
CA ILE A 59 12.31 -5.89 -13.67
C ILE A 59 11.99 -7.25 -13.06
N ARG A 60 10.79 -7.79 -13.26
CA ARG A 60 10.37 -9.09 -12.73
C ARG A 60 11.14 -10.29 -13.28
N LYS A 61 11.85 -10.15 -14.41
CA LYS A 61 12.79 -11.17 -14.90
C LYS A 61 14.06 -11.27 -14.07
N GLU A 62 14.43 -10.19 -13.38
CA GLU A 62 15.70 -10.07 -12.66
C GLU A 62 15.53 -9.96 -11.14
N SER A 63 14.35 -9.53 -10.65
CA SER A 63 14.16 -9.19 -9.24
C SER A 63 12.71 -9.26 -8.79
N GLU A 64 12.55 -9.57 -7.50
CA GLU A 64 11.28 -9.50 -6.76
C GLU A 64 11.14 -8.17 -5.99
N VAL A 65 11.93 -7.13 -6.32
CA VAL A 65 11.82 -5.82 -5.68
C VAL A 65 10.38 -5.32 -5.69
N PRO A 66 9.84 -4.81 -4.56
CA PRO A 66 8.47 -4.36 -4.52
C PRO A 66 8.19 -3.21 -5.49
N ILE A 67 7.07 -3.31 -6.21
CA ILE A 67 6.62 -2.30 -7.18
C ILE A 67 5.23 -1.83 -6.81
N ILE A 68 5.08 -0.52 -6.60
CA ILE A 68 3.79 0.15 -6.45
C ILE A 68 3.50 0.92 -7.74
N MET A 69 2.41 0.58 -8.42
CA MET A 69 2.00 1.27 -9.64
C MET A 69 1.21 2.54 -9.34
N ILE A 70 1.53 3.61 -10.07
CA ILE A 70 0.74 4.85 -10.06
C ILE A 70 -0.16 4.84 -11.29
N SER A 71 -1.47 4.92 -11.09
CA SER A 71 -2.46 4.72 -12.16
C SER A 71 -3.59 5.74 -12.12
N ALA A 72 -4.04 6.19 -13.28
CA ALA A 72 -5.32 6.87 -13.40
C ALA A 72 -6.46 5.82 -13.36
N LEU A 73 -6.89 5.47 -12.14
CA LEU A 73 -7.85 4.39 -11.86
C LEU A 73 -9.13 4.48 -12.68
N GLY A 74 -9.56 3.38 -13.28
CA GLY A 74 -10.88 3.21 -13.84
C GLY A 74 -11.11 2.02 -14.76
N ARG A 75 -10.10 1.21 -15.07
CA ARG A 75 -10.30 0.05 -15.95
C ARG A 75 -10.05 -1.25 -15.19
N GLU A 76 -11.05 -2.14 -15.18
CA GLU A 76 -10.91 -3.50 -14.65
C GLU A 76 -9.74 -4.24 -15.30
N GLU A 77 -9.44 -3.93 -16.56
CA GLU A 77 -8.31 -4.48 -17.31
C GLU A 77 -6.95 -4.17 -16.67
N ASP A 78 -6.78 -2.97 -16.07
CA ASP A 78 -5.53 -2.58 -15.40
C ASP A 78 -5.35 -3.35 -14.09
N GLN A 79 -6.43 -3.67 -13.39
CA GLN A 79 -6.37 -4.46 -12.16
C GLN A 79 -6.03 -5.93 -12.46
N ILE A 80 -6.60 -6.51 -13.52
CA ILE A 80 -6.33 -7.89 -13.94
C ILE A 80 -4.86 -8.02 -14.36
N LYS A 81 -4.34 -7.12 -15.20
CA LYS A 81 -2.92 -7.10 -15.58
C LYS A 81 -1.98 -7.01 -14.38
N GLY A 82 -2.35 -6.21 -13.39
CA GLY A 82 -1.53 -6.06 -12.19
C GLY A 82 -1.40 -7.32 -11.35
N PHE A 83 -2.46 -8.12 -11.25
CA PHE A 83 -2.38 -9.42 -10.58
C PHE A 83 -1.46 -10.38 -11.33
N GLU A 84 -1.50 -10.41 -12.67
CA GLU A 84 -0.62 -11.24 -13.49
C GLU A 84 0.85 -10.83 -13.41
N MET A 85 1.14 -9.55 -13.15
CA MET A 85 2.48 -8.98 -13.12
C MET A 85 3.12 -8.91 -11.74
N GLN A 86 2.50 -9.50 -10.71
CA GLN A 86 3.01 -9.50 -9.33
C GLN A 86 3.32 -8.09 -8.81
N ILE A 87 2.39 -7.16 -9.03
CA ILE A 87 2.46 -5.81 -8.49
C ILE A 87 1.99 -5.83 -7.04
N ASP A 88 2.72 -5.12 -6.17
CA ASP A 88 2.50 -5.17 -4.73
C ASP A 88 1.35 -4.28 -4.25
N ASP A 89 1.15 -3.13 -4.90
CA ASP A 89 0.05 -2.21 -4.61
C ASP A 89 -0.14 -1.17 -5.73
N TYR A 90 -1.23 -0.38 -5.63
CA TYR A 90 -1.59 0.70 -6.54
C TYR A 90 -1.83 2.02 -5.82
N ILE A 91 -1.42 3.12 -6.44
CA ILE A 91 -1.73 4.48 -6.01
C ILE A 91 -2.57 5.14 -7.11
N PRO A 92 -3.83 5.51 -6.81
CA PRO A 92 -4.65 6.21 -7.78
C PRO A 92 -4.21 7.66 -7.99
N LYS A 93 -4.30 8.16 -9.21
CA LYS A 93 -4.26 9.60 -9.51
C LYS A 93 -5.66 10.20 -9.32
N PRO A 94 -5.80 11.36 -8.66
CA PRO A 94 -4.74 12.23 -8.13
C PRO A 94 -4.07 11.65 -6.89
N ILE A 95 -2.74 11.79 -6.80
CA ILE A 95 -1.93 11.19 -5.75
C ILE A 95 -2.17 11.87 -4.42
N SER A 96 -2.57 11.11 -3.41
CA SER A 96 -2.61 11.55 -2.02
C SER A 96 -1.29 11.16 -1.33
N LEU A 97 -0.44 12.14 -1.04
CA LEU A 97 0.86 11.91 -0.41
C LEU A 97 0.78 11.13 0.92
N PRO A 98 -0.18 11.44 1.84
CA PRO A 98 -0.32 10.67 3.07
C PRO A 98 -0.68 9.20 2.83
N ILE A 99 -1.54 8.92 1.84
CA ILE A 99 -1.93 7.55 1.48
C ILE A 99 -0.74 6.83 0.84
N MET A 100 0.01 7.52 -0.03
CA MET A 100 1.21 6.98 -0.67
C MET A 100 2.24 6.50 0.35
N ILE A 101 2.56 7.31 1.37
CA ILE A 101 3.48 6.93 2.45
C ILE A 101 3.00 5.66 3.15
N LYS A 102 1.72 5.60 3.52
CA LYS A 102 1.19 4.42 4.24
C LYS A 102 1.26 3.15 3.39
N LYS A 103 1.10 3.26 2.08
CA LYS A 103 1.27 2.13 1.15
C LYS A 103 2.73 1.71 1.04
N ILE A 104 3.66 2.66 0.90
CA ILE A 104 5.10 2.40 0.88
C ILE A 104 5.54 1.69 2.17
N GLU A 105 5.20 2.23 3.34
CA GLU A 105 5.49 1.62 4.64
C GLU A 105 4.95 0.18 4.74
N ALA A 106 3.72 -0.03 4.29
CA ALA A 106 3.08 -1.34 4.33
C ALA A 106 3.75 -2.36 3.40
N VAL A 107 4.20 -1.92 2.22
CA VAL A 107 4.90 -2.78 1.26
C VAL A 107 6.31 -3.10 1.76
N LEU A 108 7.12 -2.10 2.10
CA LEU A 108 8.48 -2.29 2.61
C LEU A 108 8.51 -3.23 3.81
N ARG A 109 7.63 -3.04 4.77
CA ARG A 109 7.50 -3.90 5.95
C ARG A 109 7.29 -5.38 5.59
N ARG A 110 6.58 -5.69 4.50
CA ARG A 110 6.38 -7.07 4.03
C ARG A 110 7.67 -7.68 3.48
N TYR A 111 8.51 -6.87 2.85
CA TYR A 111 9.75 -7.31 2.20
C TYR A 111 10.95 -7.36 3.15
N GLU A 112 11.00 -6.52 4.17
CA GLU A 112 12.08 -6.53 5.16
C GLU A 112 12.12 -7.79 6.04
N GLY A 113 11.21 -8.74 5.82
CA GLY A 113 11.13 -9.97 6.61
C GLY A 113 10.93 -9.67 8.11
N VAL A 114 10.55 -8.45 8.44
CA VAL A 114 10.08 -8.11 9.77
C VAL A 114 8.88 -9.00 10.00
N ASP A 115 9.11 -9.97 10.87
CA ASP A 115 8.10 -10.95 11.26
C ASP A 115 6.87 -10.15 11.71
N ILE A 116 5.88 -9.99 10.77
CA ILE A 116 4.67 -9.16 10.96
C ILE A 116 3.92 -9.61 12.23
N THR A 117 4.35 -10.75 12.76
CA THR A 117 3.78 -11.34 13.96
C THR A 117 4.23 -10.68 15.26
N LYS A 118 5.29 -9.85 15.29
CA LYS A 118 5.82 -9.34 16.57
C LYS A 118 5.46 -7.90 16.92
N ASP A 119 5.24 -6.99 15.95
CA ASP A 119 5.11 -5.57 16.28
C ASP A 119 3.71 -4.94 16.10
N HIS A 120 2.76 -5.65 15.52
CA HIS A 120 1.38 -5.14 15.37
C HIS A 120 0.32 -6.20 15.65
N GLU A 121 0.52 -7.00 16.68
CA GLU A 121 -0.53 -7.83 17.23
C GLU A 121 -1.31 -7.04 18.28
N LEU A 122 -2.57 -6.76 17.99
CA LEU A 122 -3.51 -6.29 18.99
C LEU A 122 -4.07 -7.51 19.73
N LYS A 123 -3.91 -7.55 21.06
CA LYS A 123 -4.32 -8.70 21.87
C LYS A 123 -5.43 -8.32 22.83
N TYR A 124 -6.47 -9.13 22.83
CA TYR A 124 -7.50 -9.10 23.85
C TYR A 124 -7.89 -10.51 24.27
N ARG A 125 -7.50 -10.92 25.47
CA ARG A 125 -7.64 -12.30 25.98
C ARG A 125 -7.00 -13.30 25.01
N GLU A 126 -7.80 -14.21 24.42
CA GLU A 126 -7.34 -15.21 23.45
C GLU A 126 -7.39 -14.73 21.99
N ILE A 127 -7.90 -13.53 21.76
CA ILE A 127 -8.02 -12.93 20.43
C ILE A 127 -6.72 -12.20 20.11
N ILE A 128 -6.15 -12.53 18.95
CA ILE A 128 -4.96 -11.88 18.39
C ILE A 128 -5.33 -11.36 17.02
N LEU A 129 -5.32 -10.04 16.84
CA LEU A 129 -5.41 -9.41 15.53
C LEU A 129 -4.02 -9.16 14.96
N ILE A 130 -3.78 -9.62 13.74
CA ILE A 130 -2.57 -9.34 13.00
C ILE A 130 -2.86 -8.17 12.07
N VAL A 131 -2.40 -6.98 12.47
CA VAL A 131 -2.81 -5.70 11.85
C VAL A 131 -2.31 -5.52 10.41
N GLY A 132 -1.36 -6.30 9.93
CA GLY A 132 -0.86 -6.19 8.56
C GLY A 132 -1.65 -7.02 7.53
N ASN A 133 -2.24 -8.13 7.96
CA ASN A 133 -2.81 -9.14 7.07
C ASN A 133 -4.33 -9.29 7.18
N TYR A 134 -5.01 -8.41 7.91
CA TYR A 134 -6.45 -8.53 8.20
C TYR A 134 -6.83 -9.90 8.78
N GLN A 135 -5.92 -10.54 9.53
CA GLN A 135 -6.12 -11.85 10.09
C GLN A 135 -6.44 -11.79 11.58
N VAL A 136 -7.30 -12.69 12.01
CA VAL A 136 -7.66 -12.87 13.41
C VAL A 136 -7.39 -14.31 13.83
N LYS A 137 -6.74 -14.48 14.99
CA LYS A 137 -6.51 -15.77 15.62
C LYS A 137 -7.21 -15.83 16.97
N ILE A 138 -7.81 -16.96 17.29
CA ILE A 138 -8.27 -17.30 18.63
C ILE A 138 -7.54 -18.58 19.06
N GLY A 139 -6.61 -18.44 19.99
CA GLY A 139 -5.67 -19.50 20.33
C GLY A 139 -4.82 -19.89 19.11
N LYS A 140 -4.98 -21.13 18.61
CA LYS A 140 -4.26 -21.63 17.42
C LYS A 140 -5.10 -21.60 16.14
N LYS A 141 -6.36 -21.16 16.20
CA LYS A 141 -7.29 -21.20 15.07
C LYS A 141 -7.35 -19.84 14.39
N LEU A 142 -7.14 -19.81 13.06
CA LEU A 142 -7.46 -18.67 12.21
C LEU A 142 -8.97 -18.56 12.05
N ILE A 143 -9.48 -17.32 12.13
CA ILE A 143 -10.89 -16.99 11.96
C ILE A 143 -10.98 -16.08 10.72
N ASP A 144 -11.79 -16.50 9.77
CA ASP A 144 -12.09 -15.70 8.59
C ASP A 144 -13.16 -14.66 8.96
N LEU A 145 -12.80 -13.39 8.82
CA LEU A 145 -13.67 -12.26 8.98
C LEU A 145 -13.75 -11.49 7.66
N THR A 146 -14.91 -10.91 7.39
CA THR A 146 -15.01 -9.88 6.35
C THR A 146 -14.19 -8.65 6.77
N GLN A 147 -13.83 -7.81 5.80
CA GLN A 147 -13.07 -6.59 6.07
C GLN A 147 -13.76 -5.71 7.13
N LYS A 148 -15.08 -5.55 7.05
CA LYS A 148 -15.86 -4.74 8.01
C LYS A 148 -15.87 -5.35 9.42
N GLU A 149 -16.01 -6.67 9.53
CA GLU A 149 -15.94 -7.36 10.83
C GLU A 149 -14.56 -7.21 11.46
N TYR A 150 -13.51 -7.29 10.65
CA TYR A 150 -12.15 -7.05 11.11
C TYR A 150 -11.94 -5.61 11.61
N GLU A 151 -12.37 -4.60 10.85
CA GLU A 151 -12.26 -3.18 11.22
C GLU A 151 -13.02 -2.89 12.53
N ILE A 152 -14.22 -3.46 12.67
CA ILE A 152 -15.02 -3.38 13.91
C ILE A 152 -14.26 -3.96 15.10
N LEU A 153 -13.72 -5.16 14.94
CA LEU A 153 -13.00 -5.84 16.02
C LEU A 153 -11.72 -5.10 16.40
N LYS A 154 -11.00 -4.57 15.40
CA LYS A 154 -9.81 -3.74 15.59
C LYS A 154 -10.12 -2.50 16.42
N GLU A 155 -11.15 -1.72 16.03
CA GLU A 155 -11.56 -0.51 16.74
C GLU A 155 -11.95 -0.80 18.21
N LEU A 156 -12.62 -1.92 18.46
CA LEU A 156 -12.99 -2.35 19.81
C LEU A 156 -11.76 -2.71 20.66
N ILE A 157 -10.78 -3.39 20.09
CA ILE A 157 -9.57 -3.79 20.81
C ILE A 157 -8.65 -2.58 21.06
N GLU A 158 -8.51 -1.65 20.11
CA GLU A 158 -7.72 -0.42 20.28
C GLU A 158 -8.28 0.50 21.37
N ASN A 159 -9.59 0.46 21.59
CA ASN A 159 -10.28 1.29 22.59
C ASN A 159 -10.71 0.50 23.84
N GLN A 160 -9.91 -0.48 24.26
CA GLN A 160 -10.22 -1.28 25.46
C GLN A 160 -10.41 -0.40 26.69
N GLY A 161 -11.49 -0.68 27.43
CA GLY A 161 -11.82 0.06 28.65
C GLY A 161 -12.49 1.42 28.42
N CYS A 162 -12.67 1.83 27.17
CA CYS A 162 -13.39 3.04 26.81
C CYS A 162 -14.80 2.70 26.30
N VAL A 163 -15.79 3.55 26.65
CA VAL A 163 -17.12 3.45 26.07
C VAL A 163 -17.13 4.18 24.74
N ILE A 164 -17.36 3.44 23.66
CA ILE A 164 -17.52 4.02 22.32
C ILE A 164 -19.02 4.17 22.08
N THR A 165 -19.47 5.39 21.78
CA THR A 165 -20.88 5.60 21.40
C THR A 165 -21.13 5.04 20.00
N ARG A 166 -22.38 4.58 19.75
CA ARG A 166 -22.78 4.08 18.44
C ARG A 166 -22.51 5.08 17.31
N GLU A 167 -22.77 6.35 17.56
CA GLU A 167 -22.55 7.43 16.59
C GLU A 167 -21.05 7.62 16.27
N SER A 168 -20.21 7.67 17.30
CA SER A 168 -18.75 7.73 17.11
C SER A 168 -18.21 6.54 16.33
N PHE A 169 -18.75 5.34 16.62
CA PHE A 169 -18.36 4.10 15.97
C PHE A 169 -18.77 4.07 14.49
N LEU A 170 -20.02 4.46 14.19
CA LEU A 170 -20.51 4.57 12.81
C LEU A 170 -19.73 5.62 12.03
N ASN A 171 -19.47 6.80 12.59
CA ASN A 171 -18.72 7.86 11.95
C ASN A 171 -17.28 7.44 11.60
N ARG A 172 -16.63 6.63 12.42
CA ARG A 172 -15.25 6.17 12.15
C ARG A 172 -15.19 5.11 11.06
N LEU A 173 -16.15 4.17 11.05
CA LEU A 173 -16.13 3.01 10.15
C LEU A 173 -16.85 3.24 8.81
N TRP A 174 -17.78 4.22 8.75
CA TRP A 174 -18.61 4.47 7.55
C TRP A 174 -18.51 5.91 7.00
N LYS A 175 -17.56 6.72 7.48
CA LYS A 175 -17.43 8.13 7.12
C LYS A 175 -17.27 8.42 5.61
N TYR A 176 -16.92 7.42 4.82
CA TYR A 176 -16.74 7.53 3.37
C TYR A 176 -17.90 6.97 2.53
N GLU A 177 -18.88 6.29 3.13
CA GLU A 177 -20.00 5.69 2.40
C GLU A 177 -21.27 6.56 2.43
N PHE A 178 -21.31 7.64 3.23
CA PHE A 178 -22.48 8.49 3.41
C PHE A 178 -22.42 9.86 2.71
N GLU A 179 -21.41 10.17 1.91
CA GLU A 179 -21.34 11.41 1.13
C GLU A 179 -21.97 11.29 -0.28
N GLY A 180 -22.90 10.42 -0.48
CA GLY A 180 -23.50 10.23 -1.79
C GLY A 180 -24.93 9.74 -1.81
N GLU A 181 -25.86 10.41 -1.12
CA GLU A 181 -27.30 10.41 -1.46
C GLU A 181 -28.01 11.52 -0.67
N GLU A 182 -28.19 12.70 -1.31
CA GLU A 182 -29.35 13.56 -1.21
C GLU A 182 -30.04 13.63 -2.58
#